data_938548545231e5a5962cc0830bdd4a55
#
_entry.id   938548545231e5a5962cc0830bdd4a55
#
_cell.length_a   1.000
_cell.length_b   1.000
_cell.length_c   1.000
_cell.angle_alpha   90.00
_cell.angle_beta   90.00
_cell.angle_gamma   90.00
#
_symmetry.space_group_name_H-M   'P 1'
#
loop_
_entity.id
_entity.type
_entity.pdbx_description
1 polymer ?
#
loop_
_entity_poly.entity_id
_entity_poly.type
_entity_poly.pdbx_seq_one_letter_code
_entity_poly.pdbx_strand_id
1 'polypeptide(L)'
;MDKDALRSCLLKALMSMVAPSMGHGERRDMLDCMFPVGQSLDDETLDAFAQGIAPPPREFFAKWIGIFVDKVLDEMPAERLHAACENDQMAQAGLYVAYLDFCRERQADMDRDLEALRLECMTRMKQ
;
A
#
# COMPACT_ATOMS: atom_id res chain seq x y z
N MET A 1 21.80 -6.47 -13.00
CA MET A 1 20.34 -6.69 -12.81
C MET A 1 19.61 -5.90 -13.88
N ASP A 2 18.75 -6.56 -14.65
CA ASP A 2 17.98 -5.85 -15.67
C ASP A 2 16.84 -5.03 -15.05
N LYS A 3 16.17 -4.24 -15.87
CA LYS A 3 15.11 -3.33 -15.41
C LYS A 3 13.95 -4.07 -14.74
N ASP A 4 13.56 -5.22 -15.29
CA ASP A 4 12.45 -6.01 -14.75
C ASP A 4 12.80 -6.63 -13.40
N ALA A 5 14.02 -7.14 -13.25
CA ALA A 5 14.51 -7.68 -11.99
C ALA A 5 14.63 -6.57 -10.93
N LEU A 6 15.11 -5.40 -11.34
CA LEU A 6 15.20 -4.24 -10.44
C LEU A 6 13.82 -3.79 -9.99
N ARG A 7 12.87 -3.73 -10.91
CA ARG A 7 11.47 -3.39 -10.59
C ARG A 7 10.88 -4.35 -9.56
N SER A 8 11.06 -5.64 -9.78
CA SER A 8 10.56 -6.68 -8.86
C SER A 8 11.18 -6.54 -7.47
N CYS A 9 12.48 -6.28 -7.41
CA CYS A 9 13.18 -6.10 -6.13
C CYS A 9 12.68 -4.87 -5.37
N LEU A 10 12.50 -3.74 -6.07
CA LEU A 10 11.98 -2.52 -5.48
C LEU A 10 10.55 -2.69 -4.97
N LEU A 11 9.72 -3.39 -5.71
CA LEU A 11 8.35 -3.70 -5.27
C LEU A 11 8.36 -4.47 -3.96
N LYS A 12 9.19 -5.51 -3.85
CA LYS A 12 9.30 -6.31 -2.63
C LYS A 12 9.80 -5.48 -1.46
N ALA A 13 10.83 -4.67 -1.69
CA ALA A 13 11.42 -3.85 -0.63
C ALA A 13 10.40 -2.85 -0.08
N LEU A 14 9.70 -2.15 -0.97
CA LEU A 14 8.70 -1.17 -0.56
C LEU A 14 7.47 -1.82 0.08
N MET A 15 7.01 -2.95 -0.43
CA MET A 15 5.90 -3.69 0.20
C MET A 15 6.26 -4.10 1.62
N SER A 16 7.49 -4.52 1.87
CA SER A 16 7.94 -4.86 3.23
C SER A 16 7.95 -3.65 4.16
N MET A 17 8.30 -2.47 3.64
CA MET A 17 8.37 -1.25 4.44
C MET A 17 7.01 -0.62 4.70
N VAL A 18 6.11 -0.65 3.70
CA VAL A 18 4.85 0.09 3.72
C VAL A 18 3.68 -0.78 4.16
N ALA A 19 3.65 -2.03 3.75
CA ALA A 19 2.56 -2.96 4.06
C ALA A 19 3.12 -4.27 4.65
N PRO A 20 3.83 -4.19 5.80
CA PRO A 20 4.37 -5.39 6.41
C PRO A 20 3.25 -6.27 6.94
N SER A 21 3.32 -7.54 6.63
CA SER A 21 2.46 -8.61 7.19
C SER A 21 1.04 -8.14 7.58
N MET A 22 0.15 -8.02 6.62
CA MET A 22 -1.25 -7.66 6.90
C MET A 22 -1.96 -8.79 7.63
N GLY A 23 -1.67 -8.94 8.92
CA GLY A 23 -2.35 -9.86 9.79
C GLY A 23 -3.79 -9.44 10.07
N HIS A 24 -4.50 -10.25 10.86
CA HIS A 24 -5.92 -9.98 11.17
C HIS A 24 -6.11 -8.61 11.83
N GLY A 25 -5.26 -8.26 12.80
CA GLY A 25 -5.36 -6.99 13.51
C GLY A 25 -5.14 -5.78 12.61
N GLU A 26 -4.13 -5.82 11.77
CA GLU A 26 -3.81 -4.74 10.84
C GLU A 26 -4.90 -4.55 9.79
N ARG A 27 -5.47 -5.65 9.29
CA ARG A 27 -6.58 -5.58 8.34
C ARG A 27 -7.82 -4.98 8.97
N ARG A 28 -8.09 -5.33 10.22
CA ARG A 28 -9.20 -4.79 10.98
C ARG A 28 -9.04 -3.29 11.19
N ASP A 29 -7.84 -2.84 11.60
CA ASP A 29 -7.55 -1.42 11.79
C ASP A 29 -7.70 -0.64 10.50
N MET A 30 -7.23 -1.20 9.38
CA MET A 30 -7.38 -0.58 8.06
C MET A 30 -8.84 -0.42 7.68
N LEU A 31 -9.65 -1.46 7.90
CA LEU A 31 -11.08 -1.40 7.60
C LEU A 31 -11.78 -0.34 8.45
N ASP A 32 -11.45 -0.26 9.74
CA ASP A 32 -12.03 0.74 10.63
C ASP A 32 -11.73 2.15 10.15
N CYS A 33 -10.50 2.40 9.68
CA CYS A 33 -10.11 3.70 9.14
C CYS A 33 -10.82 4.06 7.83
N MET A 34 -11.34 3.07 7.10
CA MET A 34 -12.06 3.32 5.84
C MET A 34 -13.49 3.82 6.04
N PHE A 35 -14.03 3.76 7.25
CA PHE A 35 -15.38 4.21 7.54
C PHE A 35 -15.37 5.56 8.26
N PRO A 36 -16.23 6.50 7.85
CA PRO A 36 -16.30 7.80 8.50
C PRO A 36 -16.72 7.69 9.97
N VAL A 37 -16.34 8.67 10.76
CA VAL A 37 -16.78 8.77 12.17
C VAL A 37 -18.31 8.77 12.20
N GLY A 38 -18.89 7.90 13.02
CA GLY A 38 -20.35 7.75 13.13
C GLY A 38 -20.94 6.66 12.24
N GLN A 39 -20.12 6.08 11.34
CA GLN A 39 -20.52 4.94 10.51
C GLN A 39 -19.64 3.71 10.79
N SER A 40 -18.99 3.69 11.95
CA SER A 40 -18.13 2.58 12.34
C SER A 40 -18.92 1.29 12.47
N LEU A 41 -18.32 0.21 11.98
CA LEU A 41 -18.87 -1.12 12.10
C LEU A 41 -18.68 -1.63 13.52
N ASP A 42 -19.56 -2.53 13.95
CA ASP A 42 -19.35 -3.21 15.22
C ASP A 42 -18.17 -4.19 15.13
N ASP A 43 -17.68 -4.62 16.31
CA ASP A 43 -16.49 -5.47 16.36
C ASP A 43 -16.69 -6.81 15.64
N GLU A 44 -17.87 -7.39 15.76
CA GLU A 44 -18.17 -8.67 15.11
C GLU A 44 -18.13 -8.55 13.59
N THR A 45 -18.70 -7.48 13.03
CA THR A 45 -18.69 -7.23 11.60
C THR A 45 -17.28 -6.94 11.10
N LEU A 46 -16.51 -6.12 11.82
CA LEU A 46 -15.11 -5.85 11.47
C LEU A 46 -14.27 -7.14 11.45
N ASP A 47 -14.47 -8.01 12.44
CA ASP A 47 -13.74 -9.27 12.50
C ASP A 47 -14.10 -10.18 11.32
N ALA A 48 -15.36 -10.24 10.94
CA ALA A 48 -15.81 -11.03 9.79
C ALA A 48 -15.16 -10.54 8.49
N PHE A 49 -15.10 -9.23 8.30
CA PHE A 49 -14.43 -8.65 7.14
C PHE A 49 -12.94 -8.92 7.13
N ALA A 50 -12.29 -8.76 8.29
CA ALA A 50 -10.86 -9.00 8.40
C ALA A 50 -10.49 -10.46 8.10
N GLN A 51 -11.42 -11.39 8.29
CA GLN A 51 -11.20 -12.81 8.01
C GLN A 51 -11.31 -13.19 6.53
N GLY A 52 -11.61 -12.26 5.65
CA GLY A 52 -11.53 -12.52 4.22
C GLY A 52 -12.71 -12.13 3.37
N ILE A 53 -13.75 -11.54 3.95
CA ILE A 53 -14.91 -11.09 3.19
C ILE A 53 -14.58 -9.80 2.42
N ALA A 54 -13.80 -8.90 3.04
CA ALA A 54 -13.40 -7.64 2.42
C ALA A 54 -12.27 -7.86 1.40
N PRO A 55 -12.19 -7.01 0.36
CA PRO A 55 -11.05 -7.05 -0.54
C PRO A 55 -9.76 -6.79 0.23
N PRO A 56 -8.64 -7.48 -0.11
CA PRO A 56 -7.39 -7.30 0.62
C PRO A 56 -6.87 -5.86 0.49
N PRO A 57 -6.64 -5.14 1.59
CA PRO A 57 -6.04 -3.80 1.51
C PRO A 57 -4.67 -3.79 0.85
N ARG A 58 -3.99 -4.95 0.81
CA ARG A 58 -2.71 -5.11 0.14
C ARG A 58 -2.76 -4.70 -1.33
N GLU A 59 -3.89 -4.90 -2.02
CA GLU A 59 -4.04 -4.51 -3.43
C GLU A 59 -3.91 -3.00 -3.61
N PHE A 60 -4.41 -2.22 -2.68
CA PHE A 60 -4.26 -0.77 -2.70
C PHE A 60 -2.79 -0.38 -2.64
N PHE A 61 -2.04 -0.96 -1.70
CA PHE A 61 -0.62 -0.67 -1.57
C PHE A 61 0.16 -1.16 -2.79
N ALA A 62 -0.14 -2.35 -3.30
CA ALA A 62 0.55 -2.89 -4.48
C ALA A 62 0.36 -2.00 -5.70
N LYS A 63 -0.83 -1.47 -5.91
CA LYS A 63 -1.12 -0.55 -7.02
C LYS A 63 -0.27 0.71 -6.94
N TRP A 64 -0.32 1.40 -5.79
CA TRP A 64 0.35 2.69 -5.64
C TRP A 64 1.86 2.56 -5.54
N ILE A 65 2.36 1.52 -4.90
CA ILE A 65 3.79 1.22 -4.88
C ILE A 65 4.28 0.91 -6.30
N GLY A 66 3.49 0.17 -7.09
CA GLY A 66 3.82 -0.11 -8.49
C GLY A 66 3.95 1.15 -9.32
N ILE A 67 3.02 2.08 -9.18
CA ILE A 67 3.08 3.37 -9.88
C ILE A 67 4.32 4.16 -9.46
N PHE A 68 4.62 4.19 -8.17
CA PHE A 68 5.81 4.86 -7.66
C PHE A 68 7.10 4.22 -8.19
N VAL A 69 7.19 2.90 -8.17
CA VAL A 69 8.38 2.18 -8.67
C VAL A 69 8.63 2.51 -10.15
N ASP A 70 7.58 2.50 -10.96
CA ASP A 70 7.73 2.85 -12.39
C ASP A 70 8.22 4.29 -12.56
N LYS A 71 7.75 5.20 -11.71
CA LYS A 71 8.21 6.59 -11.72
C LYS A 71 9.70 6.70 -11.38
N VAL A 72 10.15 6.06 -10.30
CA VAL A 72 11.56 6.17 -9.89
C VAL A 72 12.51 5.45 -10.83
N LEU A 73 12.05 4.40 -11.51
CA LEU A 73 12.87 3.74 -12.54
C LEU A 73 13.23 4.70 -13.67
N ASP A 74 12.37 5.67 -13.97
CA ASP A 74 12.61 6.66 -14.99
C ASP A 74 13.36 7.90 -14.48
N GLU A 75 13.18 8.27 -13.21
CA GLU A 75 13.67 9.53 -12.68
C GLU A 75 14.92 9.43 -11.81
N MET A 76 15.13 8.30 -11.13
CA MET A 76 16.25 8.13 -10.21
C MET A 76 17.41 7.38 -10.86
N PRO A 77 18.67 7.68 -10.48
CA PRO A 77 19.82 6.92 -10.97
C PRO A 77 19.72 5.45 -10.61
N ALA A 78 20.04 4.57 -11.57
CA ALA A 78 19.99 3.13 -11.37
C ALA A 78 20.87 2.68 -10.20
N GLU A 79 22.00 3.34 -9.98
CA GLU A 79 22.92 3.01 -8.89
C GLU A 79 22.25 3.12 -7.50
N ARG A 80 21.43 4.17 -7.31
CA ARG A 80 20.68 4.35 -6.06
C ARG A 80 19.65 3.26 -5.87
N LEU A 81 18.97 2.88 -6.94
CA LEU A 81 17.95 1.85 -6.88
C LEU A 81 18.56 0.48 -6.61
N HIS A 82 19.72 0.19 -7.22
CA HIS A 82 20.46 -1.03 -6.93
C HIS A 82 20.92 -1.08 -5.47
N ALA A 83 21.41 0.03 -4.93
CA ALA A 83 21.82 0.09 -3.53
C ALA A 83 20.66 -0.24 -2.59
N ALA A 84 19.47 0.29 -2.87
CA ALA A 84 18.28 -0.03 -2.06
C ALA A 84 17.94 -1.53 -2.12
N CYS A 85 18.17 -2.17 -3.26
CA CYS A 85 17.95 -3.61 -3.40
C CYS A 85 19.01 -4.45 -2.68
N GLU A 86 20.19 -3.89 -2.43
CA GLU A 86 21.30 -4.57 -1.77
C GLU A 86 21.34 -4.36 -0.25
N ASN A 87 20.21 -3.99 0.34
CA ASN A 87 20.06 -3.75 1.79
C ASN A 87 20.87 -2.57 2.32
N ASP A 88 21.19 -1.59 1.48
CA ASP A 88 21.76 -0.32 1.92
C ASP A 88 20.69 0.46 2.66
N GLN A 89 20.81 0.60 3.96
CA GLN A 89 19.81 1.24 4.80
C GLN A 89 19.58 2.70 4.44
N MET A 90 20.64 3.43 4.08
CA MET A 90 20.49 4.83 3.68
C MET A 90 19.74 4.99 2.35
N ALA A 91 20.05 4.10 1.39
CA ALA A 91 19.35 4.10 0.13
C ALA A 91 17.87 3.72 0.31
N GLN A 92 17.58 2.77 1.17
CA GLN A 92 16.20 2.38 1.49
C GLN A 92 15.45 3.50 2.20
N ALA A 93 16.09 4.18 3.14
CA ALA A 93 15.49 5.33 3.82
C ALA A 93 15.17 6.45 2.83
N GLY A 94 16.07 6.75 1.92
CA GLY A 94 15.85 7.75 0.88
C GLY A 94 14.69 7.38 -0.04
N LEU A 95 14.61 6.10 -0.40
CA LEU A 95 13.51 5.60 -1.23
C LEU A 95 12.17 5.72 -0.50
N TYR A 96 12.14 5.41 0.80
CA TYR A 96 10.95 5.53 1.62
C TYR A 96 10.48 6.99 1.74
N VAL A 97 11.40 7.92 1.96
CA VAL A 97 11.09 9.35 2.00
C VAL A 97 10.52 9.81 0.66
N ALA A 98 11.11 9.38 -0.45
CA ALA A 98 10.59 9.69 -1.78
C ALA A 98 9.17 9.14 -1.98
N TYR A 99 8.89 7.95 -1.45
CA TYR A 99 7.55 7.38 -1.48
C TYR A 99 6.56 8.21 -0.68
N LEU A 100 6.93 8.69 0.50
CA LEU A 100 6.07 9.56 1.30
C LEU A 100 5.75 10.86 0.57
N ASP A 101 6.72 11.46 -0.10
CA ASP A 101 6.50 12.67 -0.91
C ASP A 101 5.57 12.38 -2.08
N PHE A 102 5.74 11.24 -2.74
CA PHE A 102 4.85 10.78 -3.80
C PHE A 102 3.41 10.63 -3.30
N CYS A 103 3.23 10.02 -2.14
CA CYS A 103 1.90 9.85 -1.53
C CYS A 103 1.25 11.20 -1.25
N ARG A 104 2.03 12.17 -0.77
CA ARG A 104 1.53 13.52 -0.50
C ARG A 104 1.05 14.20 -1.78
N GLU A 105 1.79 14.06 -2.87
CA GLU A 105 1.43 14.63 -4.17
C GLU A 105 0.20 13.96 -4.78
N ARG A 106 -0.02 12.68 -4.48
CA ARG A 106 -1.09 11.87 -5.05
C ARG A 106 -2.24 11.61 -4.07
N GLN A 107 -2.27 12.34 -2.98
CA GLN A 107 -3.24 12.07 -1.90
C GLN A 107 -4.68 12.07 -2.40
N ALA A 108 -5.06 13.01 -3.24
CA ALA A 108 -6.44 13.09 -3.76
C ALA A 108 -6.81 11.84 -4.56
N ASP A 109 -5.89 11.33 -5.37
CA ASP A 109 -6.12 10.12 -6.17
C ASP A 109 -6.19 8.88 -5.28
N MET A 110 -5.30 8.80 -4.28
CA MET A 110 -5.29 7.70 -3.32
C MET A 110 -6.56 7.68 -2.49
N ASP A 111 -7.05 8.84 -2.08
CA ASP A 111 -8.30 8.96 -1.32
C ASP A 111 -9.50 8.47 -2.13
N ARG A 112 -9.51 8.74 -3.44
CA ARG A 112 -10.56 8.22 -4.34
C ARG A 112 -10.51 6.69 -4.43
N ASP A 113 -9.32 6.10 -4.50
CA ASP A 113 -9.17 4.66 -4.52
C ASP A 113 -9.63 4.02 -3.21
N LEU A 114 -9.28 4.65 -2.07
CA LEU A 114 -9.76 4.18 -0.77
C LEU A 114 -11.27 4.25 -0.65
N GLU A 115 -11.88 5.32 -1.18
CA GLU A 115 -13.33 5.45 -1.19
C GLU A 115 -13.98 4.36 -2.05
N ALA A 116 -13.40 4.05 -3.21
CA ALA A 116 -13.89 2.97 -4.06
C ALA A 116 -13.81 1.62 -3.34
N LEU A 117 -12.72 1.38 -2.62
CA LEU A 117 -12.53 0.16 -1.84
C LEU A 117 -13.54 0.07 -0.70
N ARG A 118 -13.79 1.20 -0.03
CA ARG A 118 -14.81 1.29 1.02
C ARG A 118 -16.20 0.95 0.49
N LEU A 119 -16.56 1.50 -0.67
CA LEU A 119 -17.85 1.21 -1.30
C LEU A 119 -17.98 -0.26 -1.69
N GLU A 120 -16.91 -0.87 -2.16
CA GLU A 120 -16.90 -2.30 -2.46
C GLU A 120 -17.11 -3.13 -1.19
N CYS A 121 -16.47 -2.77 -0.09
CA CYS A 121 -16.69 -3.43 1.19
C CYS A 121 -18.16 -3.31 1.63
N MET A 122 -18.75 -2.12 1.52
CA MET A 122 -20.15 -1.90 1.86
C MET A 122 -21.10 -2.73 0.99
N THR A 123 -20.80 -2.87 -0.28
CA THR A 123 -21.60 -3.69 -1.20
C THR A 123 -21.56 -5.16 -0.78
N ARG A 124 -20.39 -5.66 -0.40
CA ARG A 124 -20.24 -7.04 0.07
C ARG A 124 -20.97 -7.27 1.38
N MET A 125 -21.06 -6.26 2.24
CA MET A 125 -21.83 -6.35 3.49
C MET A 125 -23.32 -6.59 3.25
N LYS A 126 -23.86 -6.06 2.18
CA LYS A 126 -25.29 -6.17 1.86
C LYS A 126 -25.66 -7.50 1.20
N GLN A 127 -24.67 -8.28 0.83
CA GLN A 127 -24.85 -9.61 0.27
C GLN A 127 -24.77 -10.68 1.37
#